data_6f890328dd2245f24992325911b6861e
#
_entry.id   6f890328dd2245f24992325911b6861e
#
_cell.length_a   1.000
_cell.length_b   1.000
_cell.length_c   1.000
_cell.angle_alpha   90.00
_cell.angle_beta   90.00
_cell.angle_gamma   90.00
#
_symmetry.space_group_name_H-M   'P 1'
#
loop_
_entity.id
_entity.type
_entity.pdbx_description
1 polymer ?
#
loop_
_entity_poly.entity_id
_entity_poly.type
_entity_poly.pdbx_seq_one_letter_code
_entity_poly.pdbx_strand_id
1 'polypeptide(L)'
;MIQLIGFSTAIFLFLVLAITRNSLLDEWKLQIDDELPNHFLINVSKDQVKGIENLIKDENIISAGWYSMTRGRITEINRKIITNDQKESHESFNRELNLSWSAAIPEGNKISKGLWWESDWQSGDFQPKGGKEVISPVSVEHDLAKELGLKLGDTITFSIGGLVFYSEVVNTRILDWNKMTPNFYFLFPE
;
A
#
# COMPACT_ATOMS: atom_id res chain seq x y z
N MET A 1 -20.56 -53.39 19.09
CA MET A 1 -19.91 -53.07 17.85
C MET A 1 -20.15 -51.61 17.39
N ILE A 2 -21.37 -51.10 17.31
CA ILE A 2 -21.71 -49.73 16.90
C ILE A 2 -21.02 -48.66 17.75
N GLN A 3 -20.99 -48.82 19.07
CA GLN A 3 -20.31 -47.90 19.99
C GLN A 3 -18.80 -47.80 19.76
N LEU A 4 -18.15 -48.91 19.44
CA LEU A 4 -16.73 -48.99 19.17
C LEU A 4 -16.38 -48.25 17.87
N ILE A 5 -17.21 -48.42 16.83
CA ILE A 5 -17.09 -47.71 15.54
C ILE A 5 -17.27 -46.20 15.77
N GLY A 6 -18.31 -45.80 16.51
CA GLY A 6 -18.55 -44.36 16.82
C GLY A 6 -17.39 -43.71 17.57
N PHE A 7 -16.83 -44.42 18.58
CA PHE A 7 -15.71 -43.90 19.34
C PHE A 7 -14.42 -43.78 18.49
N SER A 8 -14.15 -44.81 17.64
CA SER A 8 -13.01 -44.82 16.74
C SER A 8 -13.11 -43.66 15.71
N THR A 9 -14.32 -43.43 15.16
CA THR A 9 -14.56 -42.34 14.22
C THR A 9 -14.35 -41.00 14.88
N ALA A 10 -14.83 -40.80 16.12
CA ALA A 10 -14.65 -39.57 16.86
C ALA A 10 -13.17 -39.26 17.14
N ILE A 11 -12.40 -40.29 17.58
CA ILE A 11 -10.94 -40.14 17.79
C ILE A 11 -10.23 -39.82 16.47
N PHE A 12 -10.58 -40.53 15.40
CA PHE A 12 -9.98 -40.27 14.08
C PHE A 12 -10.21 -38.84 13.61
N LEU A 13 -11.44 -38.33 13.70
CA LEU A 13 -11.74 -36.94 13.35
C LEU A 13 -11.00 -35.94 14.22
N PHE A 14 -10.91 -36.21 15.53
CA PHE A 14 -10.14 -35.35 16.44
C PHE A 14 -8.65 -35.31 16.06
N LEU A 15 -8.05 -36.47 15.75
CA LEU A 15 -6.65 -36.54 15.31
C LEU A 15 -6.42 -35.81 14.00
N VAL A 16 -7.33 -35.97 13.01
CA VAL A 16 -7.24 -35.24 11.73
C VAL A 16 -7.29 -33.74 11.98
N LEU A 17 -8.23 -33.25 12.80
CA LEU A 17 -8.33 -31.83 13.13
C LEU A 17 -7.08 -31.30 13.86
N ALA A 18 -6.55 -32.09 14.81
CA ALA A 18 -5.36 -31.72 15.57
C ALA A 18 -4.10 -31.61 14.67
N ILE A 19 -3.92 -32.60 13.77
CA ILE A 19 -2.81 -32.60 12.81
C ILE A 19 -2.94 -31.43 11.83
N THR A 20 -4.12 -31.24 11.26
CA THR A 20 -4.37 -30.16 10.29
C THR A 20 -4.12 -28.78 10.95
N ARG A 21 -4.64 -28.59 12.17
CA ARG A 21 -4.40 -27.34 12.92
C ARG A 21 -2.91 -27.07 13.12
N ASN A 22 -2.16 -28.07 13.58
CA ASN A 22 -0.74 -27.89 13.85
C ASN A 22 0.03 -27.64 12.55
N SER A 23 -0.23 -28.40 11.48
CA SER A 23 0.39 -28.19 10.17
C SER A 23 0.13 -26.78 9.63
N LEU A 24 -1.12 -26.28 9.71
CA LEU A 24 -1.45 -24.93 9.28
C LEU A 24 -0.76 -23.86 10.11
N LEU A 25 -0.66 -24.05 11.42
CA LEU A 25 0.04 -23.11 12.30
C LEU A 25 1.54 -23.07 12.02
N ASP A 26 2.15 -24.24 11.79
CA ASP A 26 3.57 -24.33 11.49
C ASP A 26 3.89 -23.73 10.11
N GLU A 27 3.06 -24.02 9.11
CA GLU A 27 3.20 -23.41 7.78
C GLU A 27 3.00 -21.89 7.81
N TRP A 28 2.03 -21.41 8.59
CA TRP A 28 1.82 -19.98 8.78
C TRP A 28 3.01 -19.30 9.49
N LYS A 29 3.57 -19.94 10.54
CA LYS A 29 4.78 -19.43 11.22
C LYS A 29 6.00 -19.38 10.30
N LEU A 30 6.16 -20.36 9.39
CA LEU A 30 7.25 -20.35 8.41
C LEU A 30 7.11 -19.23 7.36
N GLN A 31 5.89 -18.71 7.14
CA GLN A 31 5.64 -17.59 6.24
C GLN A 31 5.87 -16.21 6.89
N ILE A 32 5.89 -16.16 8.23
CA ILE A 32 6.21 -14.94 8.97
C ILE A 32 7.71 -14.94 9.22
N ASP A 33 8.39 -14.02 8.56
CA ASP A 33 9.80 -13.76 8.82
C ASP A 33 9.94 -13.16 10.23
N ASP A 34 10.83 -13.69 11.05
CA ASP A 34 11.09 -13.19 12.40
C ASP A 34 11.63 -11.75 12.41
N GLU A 35 12.09 -11.26 11.24
CA GLU A 35 12.57 -9.90 11.05
C GLU A 35 11.46 -8.91 10.65
N LEU A 36 10.20 -9.37 10.48
CA LEU A 36 9.12 -8.48 10.10
C LEU A 36 8.76 -7.48 11.22
N PRO A 37 8.48 -6.22 10.86
CA PRO A 37 8.06 -5.21 11.82
C PRO A 37 6.75 -5.63 12.50
N ASN A 38 6.75 -5.63 13.83
CA ASN A 38 5.57 -5.99 14.63
C ASN A 38 4.97 -4.80 15.37
N HIS A 39 5.61 -3.62 15.29
CA HIS A 39 5.13 -2.37 15.88
C HIS A 39 5.24 -1.24 14.87
N PHE A 40 4.25 -0.36 14.87
CA PHE A 40 4.21 0.82 13.99
C PHE A 40 3.91 2.05 14.82
N LEU A 41 4.76 3.08 14.67
CA LEU A 41 4.49 4.42 15.16
C LEU A 41 3.83 5.23 14.05
N ILE A 42 2.68 5.80 14.32
CA ILE A 42 1.93 6.63 13.37
C ILE A 42 1.78 8.06 13.89
N ASN A 43 1.54 9.00 12.98
CA ASN A 43 1.38 10.42 13.29
C ASN A 43 2.60 11.06 13.99
N VAL A 44 3.79 10.61 13.64
CA VAL A 44 5.03 11.22 14.11
C VAL A 44 5.29 12.50 13.30
N SER A 45 5.41 13.63 13.97
CA SER A 45 5.74 14.90 13.33
C SER A 45 7.25 15.03 13.09
N LYS A 46 7.64 15.86 12.10
CA LYS A 46 9.06 16.01 11.71
C LYS A 46 9.99 16.41 12.84
N ASP A 47 9.51 17.20 13.78
CA ASP A 47 10.26 17.62 14.97
C ASP A 47 10.49 16.49 15.99
N GLN A 48 9.63 15.48 16.00
CA GLN A 48 9.72 14.31 16.89
C GLN A 48 10.65 13.21 16.36
N VAL A 49 10.89 13.16 15.06
CA VAL A 49 11.67 12.09 14.40
C VAL A 49 13.02 11.89 15.07
N LYS A 50 13.81 12.94 15.25
CA LYS A 50 15.15 12.85 15.88
C LYS A 50 15.11 12.29 17.30
N GLY A 51 14.11 12.69 18.09
CA GLY A 51 13.94 12.18 19.45
C GLY A 51 13.65 10.68 19.48
N ILE A 52 12.79 10.24 18.57
CA ILE A 52 12.43 8.82 18.45
C ILE A 52 13.60 8.00 17.91
N GLU A 53 14.34 8.50 16.91
CA GLU A 53 15.55 7.83 16.41
C GLU A 53 16.59 7.59 17.51
N ASN A 54 16.82 8.58 18.36
CA ASN A 54 17.74 8.43 19.49
C ASN A 54 17.25 7.35 20.45
N LEU A 55 15.97 7.36 20.82
CA LEU A 55 15.37 6.37 21.71
C LEU A 55 15.46 4.95 21.12
N ILE A 56 15.13 4.78 19.83
CA ILE A 56 15.23 3.51 19.10
C ILE A 56 16.68 2.99 19.14
N LYS A 57 17.64 3.89 18.93
CA LYS A 57 19.07 3.56 18.94
C LYS A 57 19.56 3.18 20.35
N ASP A 58 19.15 3.94 21.37
CA ASP A 58 19.57 3.70 22.77
C ASP A 58 19.04 2.36 23.28
N GLU A 59 17.82 1.97 22.85
CA GLU A 59 17.20 0.70 23.22
C GLU A 59 17.59 -0.48 22.28
N ASN A 60 18.49 -0.27 21.30
CA ASN A 60 18.91 -1.24 20.30
C ASN A 60 17.72 -1.88 19.53
N ILE A 61 16.68 -1.10 19.23
CA ILE A 61 15.53 -1.54 18.46
C ILE A 61 15.86 -1.44 16.97
N ILE A 62 15.55 -2.49 16.20
CA ILE A 62 15.69 -2.50 14.75
C ILE A 62 14.51 -1.72 14.16
N SER A 63 14.80 -0.68 13.37
CA SER A 63 13.78 0.11 12.67
C SER A 63 13.76 -0.24 11.18
N ALA A 64 12.57 -0.45 10.64
CA ALA A 64 12.35 -0.64 9.20
C ALA A 64 12.36 0.68 8.41
N GLY A 65 12.56 1.83 9.07
CA GLY A 65 12.65 3.16 8.45
C GLY A 65 11.42 4.04 8.65
N TRP A 66 11.45 5.19 7.99
CA TRP A 66 10.42 6.22 8.05
C TRP A 66 9.65 6.27 6.73
N TYR A 67 8.35 6.35 6.85
CA TYR A 67 7.45 6.45 5.70
C TYR A 67 6.65 7.74 5.82
N SER A 68 6.94 8.67 4.94
CA SER A 68 6.18 9.92 4.86
C SER A 68 4.78 9.65 4.33
N MET A 69 3.76 10.20 4.98
CA MET A 69 2.37 9.96 4.61
C MET A 69 1.51 11.20 4.79
N THR A 70 0.60 11.40 3.87
CA THR A 70 -0.50 12.37 4.02
C THR A 70 -1.81 11.76 3.59
N ARG A 71 -2.93 12.34 4.05
CA ARG A 71 -4.25 11.91 3.61
C ARG A 71 -4.75 12.82 2.50
N GLY A 72 -5.26 12.22 1.45
CA GLY A 72 -5.85 12.94 0.33
C GLY A 72 -7.02 12.18 -0.26
N ARG A 73 -7.87 12.90 -0.98
CA ARG A 73 -9.05 12.37 -1.65
C ARG A 73 -8.93 12.56 -3.14
N ILE A 74 -9.35 11.56 -3.91
CA ILE A 74 -9.53 11.69 -5.35
C ILE A 74 -10.81 12.47 -5.61
N THR A 75 -10.72 13.55 -6.38
CA THR A 75 -11.87 14.39 -6.73
C THR A 75 -12.27 14.28 -8.18
N GLU A 76 -11.30 14.02 -9.07
CA GLU A 76 -11.55 13.90 -10.51
C GLU A 76 -10.62 12.86 -11.13
N ILE A 77 -11.08 12.24 -12.22
CA ILE A 77 -10.28 11.44 -13.14
C ILE A 77 -10.45 12.03 -14.54
N ASN A 78 -9.34 12.29 -15.22
CA ASN A 78 -9.31 12.92 -16.56
C ASN A 78 -10.12 14.22 -16.61
N ARG A 79 -10.03 15.02 -15.52
CA ARG A 79 -10.74 16.29 -15.32
C ARG A 79 -12.28 16.15 -15.30
N LYS A 80 -12.78 14.96 -15.06
CA LYS A 80 -14.19 14.70 -14.83
C LYS A 80 -14.41 14.44 -13.34
N ILE A 81 -15.31 15.20 -12.74
CA ILE A 81 -15.70 15.04 -11.35
C ILE A 81 -16.25 13.62 -11.14
N ILE A 82 -15.85 12.97 -10.07
CA ILE A 82 -16.37 11.66 -9.66
C ILE A 82 -17.86 11.75 -9.40
N THR A 83 -18.65 10.99 -10.14
CA THR A 83 -20.10 10.96 -10.01
C THR A 83 -20.56 10.20 -8.76
N ASN A 84 -21.80 10.39 -8.35
CA ASN A 84 -22.36 9.64 -7.22
C ASN A 84 -22.40 8.13 -7.49
N ASP A 85 -22.72 7.71 -8.71
CA ASP A 85 -22.73 6.30 -9.11
C ASP A 85 -21.33 5.67 -9.00
N GLN A 86 -20.27 6.41 -9.36
CA GLN A 86 -18.90 5.97 -9.17
C GLN A 86 -18.52 5.87 -7.68
N LYS A 87 -19.00 6.80 -6.86
CA LYS A 87 -18.80 6.75 -5.41
C LYS A 87 -19.51 5.57 -4.76
N GLU A 88 -20.72 5.24 -5.23
CA GLU A 88 -21.45 4.06 -4.76
C GLU A 88 -20.79 2.75 -5.19
N SER A 89 -20.17 2.73 -6.38
CA SER A 89 -19.52 1.54 -6.93
C SER A 89 -18.13 1.28 -6.33
N HIS A 90 -17.42 2.32 -5.87
CA HIS A 90 -16.05 2.23 -5.38
C HIS A 90 -15.84 3.02 -4.10
N GLU A 91 -15.62 2.30 -3.00
CA GLU A 91 -15.40 2.89 -1.69
C GLU A 91 -14.19 3.85 -1.65
N SER A 92 -13.20 3.59 -2.50
CA SER A 92 -11.98 4.39 -2.64
C SER A 92 -12.23 5.86 -3.00
N PHE A 93 -13.39 6.19 -3.59
CA PHE A 93 -13.77 7.58 -3.88
C PHE A 93 -14.46 8.29 -2.70
N ASN A 94 -14.95 7.53 -1.71
CA ASN A 94 -15.68 8.08 -0.56
C ASN A 94 -14.80 8.40 0.63
N ARG A 95 -13.58 7.84 0.68
CA ARG A 95 -12.66 7.99 1.81
C ARG A 95 -11.42 8.77 1.43
N GLU A 96 -10.72 9.24 2.43
CA GLU A 96 -9.34 9.70 2.27
C GLU A 96 -8.41 8.49 2.13
N LEU A 97 -7.50 8.58 1.20
CA LEU A 97 -6.49 7.57 0.92
C LEU A 97 -5.14 8.04 1.47
N ASN A 98 -4.34 7.10 1.90
CA ASN A 98 -2.98 7.37 2.31
C ASN A 98 -2.10 7.56 1.06
N LEU A 99 -1.58 8.75 0.91
CA LEU A 99 -0.65 9.16 -0.14
C LEU A 99 0.75 9.21 0.46
N SER A 100 1.73 8.76 -0.30
CA SER A 100 3.13 8.77 0.14
C SER A 100 4.04 9.15 -1.02
N TRP A 101 5.33 9.33 -0.75
CA TRP A 101 6.34 9.63 -1.75
C TRP A 101 7.59 8.81 -1.52
N SER A 102 8.32 8.52 -2.59
CA SER A 102 9.53 7.73 -2.55
C SER A 102 10.39 7.99 -3.78
N ALA A 103 11.68 8.20 -3.61
CA ALA A 103 12.62 8.33 -4.72
C ALA A 103 12.85 6.98 -5.44
N ALA A 104 12.88 5.88 -4.69
CA ALA A 104 13.09 4.53 -5.22
C ALA A 104 11.84 3.66 -5.11
N ILE A 105 11.81 2.56 -5.86
CA ILE A 105 10.75 1.55 -5.74
C ILE A 105 10.84 0.93 -4.33
N PRO A 106 9.78 1.03 -3.51
CA PRO A 106 9.79 0.44 -2.18
C PRO A 106 9.98 -1.08 -2.22
N GLU A 107 10.59 -1.62 -1.18
CA GLU A 107 10.74 -3.06 -1.05
C GLU A 107 9.40 -3.80 -1.11
N GLY A 108 9.37 -4.97 -1.75
CA GLY A 108 8.13 -5.71 -1.97
C GLY A 108 7.23 -5.16 -3.07
N ASN A 109 7.62 -4.06 -3.74
CA ASN A 109 6.89 -3.52 -4.88
C ASN A 109 7.54 -3.91 -6.20
N LYS A 110 6.72 -4.22 -7.21
CA LYS A 110 7.19 -4.53 -8.58
C LYS A 110 6.38 -3.72 -9.59
N ILE A 111 7.05 -3.10 -10.55
CA ILE A 111 6.38 -2.41 -11.65
C ILE A 111 5.63 -3.43 -12.50
N SER A 112 4.34 -3.19 -12.69
CA SER A 112 3.46 -3.97 -13.56
C SER A 112 3.40 -3.39 -14.97
N LYS A 113 3.29 -2.07 -15.07
CA LYS A 113 3.25 -1.32 -16.35
C LYS A 113 3.89 0.04 -16.16
N GLY A 114 4.45 0.58 -17.26
CA GLY A 114 5.11 1.88 -17.24
C GLY A 114 6.53 1.81 -16.71
N LEU A 115 7.08 2.98 -16.37
CA LEU A 115 8.45 3.11 -15.85
C LEU A 115 8.39 3.89 -14.53
N TRP A 116 9.31 3.55 -13.63
CA TRP A 116 9.55 4.34 -12.43
C TRP A 116 10.28 5.63 -12.79
N TRP A 117 10.12 6.67 -12.01
CA TRP A 117 10.93 7.90 -12.14
C TRP A 117 12.37 7.63 -11.71
N GLU A 118 13.29 8.44 -12.20
CA GLU A 118 14.69 8.37 -11.83
C GLU A 118 14.91 8.92 -10.42
N SER A 119 15.98 8.49 -9.75
CA SER A 119 16.26 8.87 -8.34
C SER A 119 16.60 10.35 -8.16
N ASP A 120 16.97 11.03 -9.23
CA ASP A 120 17.30 12.45 -9.28
C ASP A 120 16.17 13.32 -9.84
N TRP A 121 14.95 12.76 -9.94
CA TRP A 121 13.76 13.46 -10.43
C TRP A 121 13.53 14.78 -9.67
N GLN A 122 13.25 15.85 -10.40
CA GLN A 122 12.86 17.14 -9.88
C GLN A 122 11.52 17.59 -10.50
N SER A 123 10.79 18.45 -9.81
CA SER A 123 9.44 18.86 -10.22
C SER A 123 9.35 19.56 -11.61
N GLY A 124 10.46 19.89 -12.24
CA GLY A 124 10.53 20.42 -13.60
C GLY A 124 10.76 19.37 -14.68
N ASP A 125 11.14 18.15 -14.32
CA ASP A 125 11.58 17.12 -15.26
C ASP A 125 10.40 16.41 -15.94
N PHE A 126 9.24 16.43 -15.31
CA PHE A 126 8.08 15.75 -15.82
C PHE A 126 7.38 16.57 -16.90
N GLN A 127 7.30 16.01 -18.11
CA GLN A 127 6.58 16.58 -19.26
C GLN A 127 5.30 15.78 -19.51
N PRO A 128 4.14 16.27 -19.06
CA PRO A 128 2.89 15.53 -19.21
C PRO A 128 2.50 15.41 -20.68
N LYS A 129 2.00 14.23 -21.06
CA LYS A 129 1.47 14.01 -22.39
C LYS A 129 0.24 14.90 -22.61
N GLY A 130 0.33 15.86 -23.53
CA GLY A 130 -0.81 16.70 -23.89
C GLY A 130 -0.75 18.16 -23.40
N GLY A 131 0.39 18.64 -22.92
CA GLY A 131 0.63 20.05 -22.61
C GLY A 131 -0.27 20.66 -21.55
N LYS A 132 -0.81 19.83 -20.63
CA LYS A 132 -1.66 20.27 -19.51
C LYS A 132 -0.80 20.47 -18.28
N GLU A 133 -1.26 21.36 -17.41
CA GLU A 133 -0.62 21.68 -16.14
C GLU A 133 -0.75 20.48 -15.17
N VAL A 134 0.21 19.56 -15.24
CA VAL A 134 0.32 18.41 -14.33
C VAL A 134 1.52 18.66 -13.43
N ILE A 135 1.30 18.57 -12.13
CA ILE A 135 2.30 18.96 -11.14
C ILE A 135 3.26 17.81 -10.84
N SER A 136 2.81 16.55 -10.90
CA SER A 136 3.60 15.40 -10.47
C SER A 136 3.17 14.10 -11.17
N PRO A 137 4.12 13.22 -11.50
CA PRO A 137 3.77 11.84 -11.86
C PRO A 137 3.27 11.08 -10.63
N VAL A 138 2.47 10.06 -10.86
CA VAL A 138 1.98 9.18 -9.80
C VAL A 138 2.08 7.72 -10.20
N SER A 139 2.54 6.91 -9.25
CA SER A 139 2.52 5.46 -9.31
C SER A 139 1.29 4.93 -8.57
N VAL A 140 0.53 4.08 -9.21
CA VAL A 140 -0.72 3.53 -8.68
C VAL A 140 -0.57 2.04 -8.41
N GLU A 141 -1.14 1.56 -7.31
CA GLU A 141 -1.25 0.12 -7.05
C GLU A 141 -2.11 -0.55 -8.13
N HIS A 142 -1.70 -1.76 -8.56
CA HIS A 142 -2.25 -2.42 -9.75
C HIS A 142 -3.74 -2.74 -9.63
N ASP A 143 -4.16 -3.31 -8.50
CA ASP A 143 -5.55 -3.75 -8.33
C ASP A 143 -6.46 -2.53 -8.15
N LEU A 144 -6.02 -1.50 -7.43
CA LEU A 144 -6.74 -0.24 -7.35
C LEU A 144 -6.85 0.44 -8.72
N ALA A 145 -5.75 0.46 -9.49
CA ALA A 145 -5.80 1.03 -10.85
C ALA A 145 -6.82 0.30 -11.73
N LYS A 146 -6.89 -1.02 -11.62
CA LYS A 146 -7.88 -1.85 -12.32
C LYS A 146 -9.30 -1.60 -11.83
N GLU A 147 -9.49 -1.53 -10.51
CA GLU A 147 -10.78 -1.21 -9.88
C GLU A 147 -11.34 0.13 -10.37
N LEU A 148 -10.49 1.17 -10.38
CA LEU A 148 -10.87 2.53 -10.79
C LEU A 148 -10.84 2.75 -12.31
N GLY A 149 -10.45 1.74 -13.10
CA GLY A 149 -10.34 1.82 -14.55
C GLY A 149 -9.21 2.74 -15.04
N LEU A 150 -8.20 3.00 -14.21
CA LEU A 150 -7.07 3.90 -14.51
C LEU A 150 -6.10 3.26 -15.51
N LYS A 151 -5.58 4.08 -16.41
CA LYS A 151 -4.59 3.71 -17.41
C LYS A 151 -3.39 4.64 -17.34
N LEU A 152 -2.27 4.20 -17.90
CA LEU A 152 -1.10 5.07 -18.06
C LEU A 152 -1.47 6.31 -18.90
N GLY A 153 -1.08 7.47 -18.41
CA GLY A 153 -1.40 8.77 -18.99
C GLY A 153 -2.72 9.38 -18.52
N ASP A 154 -3.51 8.67 -17.72
CA ASP A 154 -4.69 9.27 -17.09
C ASP A 154 -4.28 10.30 -16.05
N THR A 155 -5.06 11.37 -15.94
CA THR A 155 -4.84 12.42 -14.94
C THR A 155 -5.77 12.19 -13.75
N ILE A 156 -5.21 12.21 -12.56
CA ILE A 156 -5.95 12.15 -11.29
C ILE A 156 -5.83 13.50 -10.60
N THR A 157 -6.95 14.02 -10.11
CA THR A 157 -6.99 15.21 -9.26
C THR A 157 -7.13 14.78 -7.81
N PHE A 158 -6.19 15.20 -6.98
CA PHE A 158 -6.20 14.97 -5.54
C PHE A 158 -6.52 16.24 -4.78
N SER A 159 -7.20 16.11 -3.65
CA SER A 159 -7.40 17.16 -2.67
C SER A 159 -6.78 16.75 -1.34
N ILE A 160 -5.88 17.58 -0.81
CA ILE A 160 -5.20 17.41 0.49
C ILE A 160 -5.42 18.67 1.32
N GLY A 161 -6.14 18.60 2.42
CA GLY A 161 -6.36 19.75 3.30
C GLY A 161 -6.94 20.98 2.59
N GLY A 162 -7.73 20.78 1.52
CA GLY A 162 -8.31 21.85 0.70
C GLY A 162 -7.42 22.34 -0.45
N LEU A 163 -6.18 21.90 -0.55
CA LEU A 163 -5.32 22.12 -1.72
C LEU A 163 -5.60 21.07 -2.78
N VAL A 164 -5.67 21.49 -4.02
CA VAL A 164 -5.93 20.63 -5.18
C VAL A 164 -4.70 20.57 -6.06
N PHE A 165 -4.29 19.36 -6.45
CA PHE A 165 -3.19 19.15 -7.39
C PHE A 165 -3.51 18.03 -8.38
N TYR A 166 -2.83 18.07 -9.50
CA TYR A 166 -3.02 17.12 -10.61
C TYR A 166 -1.82 16.21 -10.72
N SER A 167 -2.07 14.95 -11.07
CA SER A 167 -1.02 13.97 -11.28
C SER A 167 -1.33 13.07 -12.45
N GLU A 168 -0.32 12.70 -13.23
CA GLU A 168 -0.46 11.75 -14.33
C GLU A 168 0.00 10.36 -13.89
N VAL A 169 -0.77 9.33 -14.21
CA VAL A 169 -0.43 7.93 -13.95
C VAL A 169 0.70 7.51 -14.89
N VAL A 170 1.91 7.39 -14.36
CA VAL A 170 3.10 7.01 -15.15
C VAL A 170 3.43 5.53 -15.07
N ASN A 171 3.03 4.88 -13.98
CA ASN A 171 3.19 3.45 -13.82
C ASN A 171 2.14 2.84 -12.90
N THR A 172 2.01 1.52 -12.97
CA THR A 172 1.29 0.73 -11.98
C THR A 172 2.23 -0.29 -11.36
N ARG A 173 2.05 -0.59 -10.08
CA ARG A 173 2.88 -1.52 -9.33
C ARG A 173 2.05 -2.56 -8.58
N ILE A 174 2.60 -3.76 -8.45
CA ILE A 174 2.05 -4.85 -7.64
C ILE A 174 2.72 -4.78 -6.28
N LEU A 175 1.92 -4.89 -5.21
CA LEU A 175 2.36 -4.89 -3.83
C LEU A 175 2.46 -6.32 -3.31
N ASP A 176 3.51 -6.62 -2.57
CA ASP A 176 3.59 -7.85 -1.79
C ASP A 176 3.06 -7.59 -0.37
N TRP A 177 1.80 -7.93 -0.16
CA TRP A 177 1.12 -7.75 1.12
C TRP A 177 1.65 -8.66 2.24
N ASN A 178 2.44 -9.68 1.92
CA ASN A 178 2.99 -10.60 2.93
C ASN A 178 4.16 -9.99 3.69
N LYS A 179 4.78 -8.95 3.16
CA LYS A 179 5.97 -8.31 3.75
C LYS A 179 5.67 -7.32 4.86
N MET A 180 4.52 -7.23 5.43
CA MET A 180 4.14 -6.32 6.55
C MET A 180 4.84 -4.93 6.54
N THR A 181 5.32 -4.48 5.38
CA THR A 181 5.84 -3.13 5.19
C THR A 181 4.69 -2.17 4.90
N PRO A 182 4.78 -0.90 5.30
CA PRO A 182 3.78 0.08 4.93
C PRO A 182 3.62 0.17 3.41
N ASN A 183 2.45 -0.18 2.92
CA ASN A 183 2.12 -0.13 1.51
C ASN A 183 1.12 0.99 1.24
N PHE A 184 1.31 1.71 0.15
CA PHE A 184 0.49 2.85 -0.23
C PHE A 184 -0.11 2.62 -1.61
N TYR A 185 -1.35 2.99 -1.79
CA TYR A 185 -2.02 2.90 -3.08
C TYR A 185 -1.44 3.87 -4.11
N PHE A 186 -1.03 5.06 -3.66
CA PHE A 186 -0.45 6.09 -4.50
C PHE A 186 0.92 6.49 -3.96
N LEU A 187 1.90 6.51 -4.86
CA LEU A 187 3.24 7.02 -4.57
C LEU A 187 3.58 8.14 -5.55
N PHE A 188 4.24 9.15 -5.00
CA PHE A 188 4.74 10.30 -5.73
C PHE A 188 6.27 10.34 -5.63
N PRO A 189 6.98 11.02 -6.52
CA PRO A 189 8.40 11.32 -6.31
C PRO A 189 8.57 12.27 -5.11
N GLU A 190 9.75 12.23 -4.49
CA GLU A 190 10.15 13.12 -3.40
C GLU A 190 10.42 14.55 -3.86
#